data_2163b7f16596042c1164fade363452df
#
_entry.id   2163b7f16596042c1164fade363452df
#
_cell.length_a   1.000
_cell.length_b   1.000
_cell.length_c   1.000
_cell.angle_alpha   90.00
_cell.angle_beta   90.00
_cell.angle_gamma   90.00
#
_symmetry.space_group_name_H-M   'P 1'
#
loop_
_entity.id
_entity.type
_entity.pdbx_description
1 polymer ?
#
loop_
_entity_poly.entity_id
_entity_poly.type
_entity_poly.pdbx_seq_one_letter_code
_entity_poly.pdbx_strand_id
1 'polypeptide(L)'
;MKSDIYTNRNFKPMLLKEIAKPFNSKDYIFEMKFDGIRALIFTDGDEFYIQSRNIKDITYMFPELETIKNLVKSKVIFDGEIVAFDKNAPSFSKLQERLHLKNLKTIKLKSDYEPVYFIVFDILYEGTDLTNMSLVDRKNILKKYKDSECFYKCKYIDNNGIELFNKIKKNNLEGIVAKKKDAPYLINKRSDNYIKIKNIKDGEFYVCGYSNNKDNNSISIILCKKAKDEFLYVGKVKLSSKYKLFNKIKKLKIINNYVVGYSDFMCVKPIYKCLVNYLEVTKNGHLRHGIFKEEV
;
A
#
# COMPACT_ATOMS: atom_id res chain seq x y z
N MET A 1 -10.09 -32.68 12.06
CA MET A 1 -8.74 -32.10 12.13
C MET A 1 -8.81 -30.70 11.54
N LYS A 2 -8.33 -29.65 12.23
CA LYS A 2 -8.15 -28.34 11.58
C LYS A 2 -7.10 -28.55 10.48
N SER A 3 -7.43 -28.20 9.23
CA SER A 3 -6.47 -28.30 8.13
C SER A 3 -5.28 -27.39 8.46
N ASP A 4 -4.08 -27.92 8.31
CA ASP A 4 -2.81 -27.21 8.47
C ASP A 4 -2.78 -25.99 7.54
N ILE A 5 -2.44 -24.81 8.10
CA ILE A 5 -2.43 -23.54 7.33
C ILE A 5 -1.39 -23.55 6.19
N TYR A 6 -0.32 -24.35 6.30
CA TYR A 6 0.67 -24.49 5.23
C TYR A 6 0.08 -25.22 4.01
N THR A 7 -0.66 -26.28 4.26
CA THR A 7 -1.30 -27.08 3.20
C THR A 7 -2.55 -26.41 2.66
N ASN A 8 -3.33 -25.76 3.54
CA ASN A 8 -4.51 -25.01 3.16
C ASN A 8 -4.16 -23.54 2.88
N ARG A 9 -3.65 -23.25 1.71
CA ARG A 9 -3.25 -21.89 1.27
C ARG A 9 -4.42 -20.92 1.06
N ASN A 10 -5.64 -21.27 1.46
CA ASN A 10 -6.87 -20.48 1.22
C ASN A 10 -7.18 -19.55 2.40
N PHE A 11 -6.26 -18.62 2.72
CA PHE A 11 -6.53 -17.60 3.72
C PHE A 11 -5.90 -16.25 3.35
N LYS A 12 -6.49 -15.18 3.84
CA LYS A 12 -5.96 -13.81 3.69
C LYS A 12 -5.12 -13.44 4.89
N PRO A 13 -4.04 -12.65 4.69
CA PRO A 13 -3.28 -12.13 5.80
C PRO A 13 -4.12 -11.22 6.71
N MET A 14 -3.67 -11.06 7.96
CA MET A 14 -4.25 -10.12 8.91
C MET A 14 -4.23 -8.70 8.38
N LEU A 15 -5.34 -7.96 8.55
CA LEU A 15 -5.50 -6.60 8.05
C LEU A 15 -5.29 -5.57 9.16
N LEU A 16 -4.75 -4.42 8.77
CA LEU A 16 -4.46 -3.29 9.65
C LEU A 16 -5.70 -2.42 9.88
N LYS A 17 -5.90 -1.92 11.11
CA LYS A 17 -6.75 -0.75 11.38
C LYS A 17 -6.01 0.51 10.98
N GLU A 18 -6.72 1.60 10.72
CA GLU A 18 -6.12 2.90 10.40
C GLU A 18 -6.47 3.92 11.47
N ILE A 19 -5.47 4.70 11.92
CA ILE A 19 -5.67 5.87 12.76
C ILE A 19 -4.94 7.09 12.17
N ALA A 20 -5.38 8.28 12.55
CA ALA A 20 -4.88 9.52 11.95
C ALA A 20 -3.57 10.02 12.55
N LYS A 21 -3.31 9.75 13.83
CA LYS A 21 -2.18 10.35 14.57
C LYS A 21 -1.21 9.29 15.08
N PRO A 22 0.11 9.53 14.97
CA PRO A 22 1.12 8.66 15.57
C PRO A 22 1.07 8.76 17.11
N PHE A 23 1.57 7.70 17.75
CA PHE A 23 1.62 7.60 19.21
C PHE A 23 2.89 6.87 19.66
N ASN A 24 3.22 6.99 20.94
CA ASN A 24 4.23 6.19 21.62
C ASN A 24 3.54 5.20 22.56
N SER A 25 4.09 3.99 22.67
CA SER A 25 3.58 2.97 23.61
C SER A 25 4.61 1.89 23.87
N LYS A 26 4.74 1.45 25.13
CA LYS A 26 5.59 0.32 25.52
C LYS A 26 5.07 -1.02 25.02
N ASP A 27 3.78 -1.10 24.72
CA ASP A 27 3.12 -2.33 24.27
C ASP A 27 3.27 -2.59 22.77
N TYR A 28 3.85 -1.64 22.02
CA TYR A 28 3.96 -1.70 20.56
C TYR A 28 5.41 -1.63 20.07
N ILE A 29 5.65 -2.32 18.96
CA ILE A 29 6.76 -2.04 18.06
C ILE A 29 6.24 -1.23 16.88
N PHE A 30 7.12 -0.45 16.26
CA PHE A 30 6.78 0.41 15.12
C PHE A 30 7.70 0.10 13.96
N GLU A 31 7.11 -0.19 12.80
CA GLU A 31 7.78 -0.52 11.56
C GLU A 31 7.50 0.54 10.49
N MET A 32 8.41 0.71 9.53
CA MET A 32 8.11 1.47 8.32
C MET A 32 7.00 0.77 7.54
N LYS A 33 6.01 1.53 7.08
CA LYS A 33 5.01 1.04 6.14
C LYS A 33 5.58 1.12 4.73
N PHE A 34 5.91 -0.04 4.18
CA PHE A 34 6.35 -0.14 2.80
C PHE A 34 5.17 -0.02 1.84
N ASP A 35 5.39 0.65 0.73
CA ASP A 35 4.45 0.78 -0.36
C ASP A 35 4.77 -0.24 -1.44
N GLY A 36 4.08 -1.37 -1.40
CA GLY A 36 4.35 -2.51 -2.23
C GLY A 36 3.12 -3.40 -2.42
N ILE A 37 3.37 -4.70 -2.56
CA ILE A 37 2.35 -5.74 -2.66
C ILE A 37 2.52 -6.70 -1.49
N ARG A 38 1.52 -6.74 -0.61
CA ARG A 38 1.47 -7.73 0.46
C ARG A 38 1.43 -9.14 -0.11
N ALA A 39 2.35 -9.98 0.33
CA ALA A 39 2.43 -11.36 -0.06
C ALA A 39 2.73 -12.29 1.11
N LEU A 40 2.22 -13.51 1.01
CA LEU A 40 2.64 -14.64 1.80
C LEU A 40 3.54 -15.53 0.92
N ILE A 41 4.73 -15.87 1.42
CA ILE A 41 5.62 -16.84 0.77
C ILE A 41 5.52 -18.15 1.54
N PHE A 42 5.19 -19.22 0.82
CA PHE A 42 5.16 -20.60 1.28
C PHE A 42 6.33 -21.33 0.66
N THR A 43 7.17 -21.95 1.47
CA THR A 43 8.29 -22.74 0.98
C THR A 43 8.71 -23.79 2.01
N ASP A 44 9.31 -24.89 1.56
CA ASP A 44 9.90 -25.94 2.41
C ASP A 44 11.37 -26.22 2.05
N GLY A 45 11.91 -25.43 1.13
CA GLY A 45 13.25 -25.61 0.57
C GLY A 45 13.23 -26.13 -0.87
N ASP A 46 12.22 -26.89 -1.24
CA ASP A 46 12.03 -27.42 -2.60
C ASP A 46 10.91 -26.68 -3.33
N GLU A 47 9.72 -26.64 -2.75
CA GLU A 47 8.59 -25.88 -3.28
C GLU A 47 8.72 -24.39 -2.92
N PHE A 48 8.23 -23.54 -3.84
CA PHE A 48 8.16 -22.10 -3.65
C PHE A 48 6.86 -21.54 -4.23
N TYR A 49 6.09 -20.82 -3.40
CA TYR A 49 4.80 -20.28 -3.79
C TYR A 49 4.56 -18.91 -3.19
N ILE A 50 4.17 -17.92 -4.00
CA ILE A 50 3.84 -16.58 -3.55
C ILE A 50 2.34 -16.35 -3.70
N GLN A 51 1.67 -16.11 -2.58
CA GLN A 51 0.26 -15.77 -2.52
C GLN A 51 0.07 -14.26 -2.28
N SER A 52 -0.68 -13.60 -3.16
CA SER A 52 -1.09 -12.22 -2.94
C SER A 52 -2.14 -12.12 -1.81
N ARG A 53 -2.36 -10.89 -1.31
CA ARG A 53 -3.41 -10.59 -0.32
C ARG A 53 -4.80 -11.13 -0.69
N ASN A 54 -5.09 -11.27 -1.98
CA ASN A 54 -6.39 -11.73 -2.49
C ASN A 54 -6.38 -13.21 -2.89
N ILE A 55 -5.45 -14.00 -2.35
CA ILE A 55 -5.35 -15.46 -2.57
C ILE A 55 -5.11 -15.79 -4.06
N LYS A 56 -4.33 -14.98 -4.75
CA LYS A 56 -3.91 -15.27 -6.13
C LYS A 56 -2.46 -15.71 -6.13
N ASP A 57 -2.16 -16.72 -6.93
CA ASP A 57 -0.78 -17.08 -7.25
C ASP A 57 -0.14 -15.98 -8.10
N ILE A 58 0.96 -15.44 -7.59
CA ILE A 58 1.76 -14.42 -8.26
C ILE A 58 3.23 -14.82 -8.37
N THR A 59 3.53 -16.11 -8.15
CA THR A 59 4.89 -16.68 -8.14
C THR A 59 5.63 -16.36 -9.43
N TYR A 60 4.99 -16.58 -10.59
CA TYR A 60 5.59 -16.37 -11.91
C TYR A 60 6.01 -14.92 -12.19
N MET A 61 5.45 -13.95 -11.46
CA MET A 61 5.72 -12.53 -11.67
C MET A 61 7.05 -12.09 -11.06
N PHE A 62 7.59 -12.86 -10.10
CA PHE A 62 8.75 -12.49 -9.30
C PHE A 62 9.75 -13.64 -9.16
N PRO A 63 10.32 -14.16 -10.28
CA PRO A 63 11.20 -15.33 -10.26
C PRO A 63 12.47 -15.12 -9.43
N GLU A 64 12.94 -13.87 -9.27
CA GLU A 64 14.09 -13.53 -8.42
C GLU A 64 13.88 -13.89 -6.94
N LEU A 65 12.62 -13.90 -6.46
CA LEU A 65 12.30 -14.23 -5.08
C LEU A 65 12.38 -15.74 -4.79
N GLU A 66 12.48 -16.60 -5.81
CA GLU A 66 12.60 -18.04 -5.60
C GLU A 66 13.85 -18.41 -4.81
N THR A 67 14.91 -17.58 -4.85
CA THR A 67 16.13 -17.78 -4.05
C THR A 67 15.85 -17.84 -2.54
N ILE A 68 14.70 -17.33 -2.07
CA ILE A 68 14.29 -17.37 -0.66
C ILE A 68 14.12 -18.83 -0.17
N LYS A 69 13.77 -19.77 -1.04
CA LYS A 69 13.66 -21.19 -0.66
C LYS A 69 14.97 -21.75 -0.11
N ASN A 70 16.12 -21.23 -0.54
CA ASN A 70 17.43 -21.68 -0.08
C ASN A 70 17.74 -21.28 1.39
N LEU A 71 16.92 -20.40 1.98
CA LEU A 71 17.04 -19.96 3.38
C LEU A 71 16.39 -20.92 4.36
N VAL A 72 15.57 -21.87 3.89
CA VAL A 72 14.75 -22.73 4.73
C VAL A 72 15.10 -24.20 4.54
N LYS A 73 14.82 -25.01 5.57
CA LYS A 73 15.03 -26.47 5.58
C LYS A 73 13.76 -27.25 5.97
N SER A 74 12.67 -26.54 6.17
CA SER A 74 11.37 -27.08 6.57
C SER A 74 10.25 -26.16 6.11
N LYS A 75 9.01 -26.60 6.20
CA LYS A 75 7.83 -25.80 5.84
C LYS A 75 7.76 -24.50 6.61
N VAL A 76 7.72 -23.37 5.87
CA VAL A 76 7.66 -22.00 6.42
C VAL A 76 6.63 -21.18 5.65
N ILE A 77 5.92 -20.28 6.37
CA ILE A 77 5.09 -19.22 5.80
C ILE A 77 5.64 -17.89 6.29
N PHE A 78 6.18 -17.10 5.38
CA PHE A 78 6.57 -15.72 5.63
C PHE A 78 5.46 -14.76 5.22
N ASP A 79 5.27 -13.70 6.00
CA ASP A 79 4.37 -12.59 5.69
C ASP A 79 5.20 -11.32 5.49
N GLY A 80 5.05 -10.68 4.34
CA GLY A 80 5.88 -9.55 3.97
C GLY A 80 5.28 -8.68 2.88
N GLU A 81 6.06 -7.71 2.44
CA GLU A 81 5.74 -6.82 1.33
C GLU A 81 6.77 -6.99 0.22
N ILE A 82 6.31 -7.22 -1.01
CA ILE A 82 7.16 -7.16 -2.21
C ILE A 82 7.30 -5.70 -2.59
N VAL A 83 8.54 -5.22 -2.69
CA VAL A 83 8.88 -3.81 -2.91
C VAL A 83 9.90 -3.67 -4.03
N ALA A 84 9.68 -2.70 -4.91
CA ALA A 84 10.72 -2.24 -5.84
C ALA A 84 11.32 -0.93 -5.32
N PHE A 85 12.58 -0.66 -5.66
CA PHE A 85 13.26 0.57 -5.29
C PHE A 85 13.61 1.41 -6.53
N ASP A 86 13.54 2.73 -6.37
CA ASP A 86 14.12 3.68 -7.32
C ASP A 86 15.21 4.46 -6.57
N LYS A 87 16.46 4.24 -6.99
CA LYS A 87 17.68 4.71 -6.32
C LYS A 87 17.75 4.30 -4.86
N ASN A 88 17.28 4.56 -3.90
CA ASN A 88 17.30 4.05 -2.50
C ASN A 88 15.95 4.24 -1.78
N ALA A 89 14.91 4.60 -2.53
CA ALA A 89 13.57 4.79 -1.98
C ALA A 89 12.59 3.75 -2.55
N PRO A 90 11.65 3.22 -1.74
CA PRO A 90 10.57 2.39 -2.24
C PRO A 90 9.79 3.11 -3.34
N SER A 91 9.49 2.40 -4.44
CA SER A 91 8.81 2.95 -5.61
C SER A 91 7.69 2.03 -6.08
N PHE A 92 6.47 2.35 -5.71
CA PHE A 92 5.30 1.61 -6.18
C PHE A 92 5.12 1.71 -7.71
N SER A 93 5.53 2.84 -8.32
CA SER A 93 5.47 3.00 -9.78
C SER A 93 6.30 1.94 -10.50
N LYS A 94 7.54 1.69 -10.07
CA LYS A 94 8.38 0.62 -10.62
C LYS A 94 7.76 -0.77 -10.40
N LEU A 95 7.16 -0.97 -9.25
CA LEU A 95 6.48 -2.24 -8.97
C LEU A 95 5.24 -2.43 -9.86
N GLN A 96 4.47 -1.37 -10.13
CA GLN A 96 3.34 -1.43 -11.06
C GLN A 96 3.76 -1.83 -12.47
N GLU A 97 4.91 -1.35 -12.97
CA GLU A 97 5.44 -1.78 -14.27
C GLU A 97 5.62 -3.31 -14.30
N ARG A 98 6.13 -3.92 -13.22
CA ARG A 98 6.28 -5.38 -13.12
C ARG A 98 4.94 -6.11 -13.15
N LEU A 99 3.90 -5.57 -12.51
CA LEU A 99 2.57 -6.18 -12.43
C LEU A 99 1.83 -6.24 -13.78
N HIS A 100 2.17 -5.37 -14.72
CA HIS A 100 1.56 -5.34 -16.04
C HIS A 100 2.24 -6.26 -17.05
N LEU A 101 3.38 -6.86 -16.70
CA LEU A 101 4.11 -7.78 -17.58
C LEU A 101 3.39 -9.13 -17.66
N LYS A 102 3.21 -9.61 -18.89
CA LYS A 102 2.61 -10.92 -19.19
C LYS A 102 3.59 -11.89 -19.85
N ASN A 103 4.60 -11.35 -20.51
CA ASN A 103 5.58 -12.15 -21.23
C ASN A 103 6.68 -12.64 -20.28
N LEU A 104 6.84 -13.96 -20.15
CA LEU A 104 7.79 -14.58 -19.23
C LEU A 104 9.26 -14.19 -19.52
N LYS A 105 9.64 -14.01 -20.78
CA LYS A 105 11.00 -13.55 -21.14
C LYS A 105 11.25 -12.14 -20.62
N THR A 106 10.26 -11.24 -20.80
CA THR A 106 10.35 -9.87 -20.28
C THR A 106 10.38 -9.84 -18.76
N ILE A 107 9.57 -10.70 -18.09
CA ILE A 107 9.59 -10.84 -16.64
C ILE A 107 10.97 -11.26 -16.16
N LYS A 108 11.57 -12.28 -16.81
CA LYS A 108 12.92 -12.78 -16.48
C LYS A 108 13.97 -11.67 -16.65
N LEU A 109 13.98 -10.97 -17.76
CA LEU A 109 14.91 -9.85 -18.00
C LEU A 109 14.76 -8.78 -16.92
N LYS A 110 13.53 -8.38 -16.60
CA LYS A 110 13.29 -7.37 -15.56
C LYS A 110 13.70 -7.85 -14.18
N SER A 111 13.57 -9.13 -13.87
CA SER A 111 14.03 -9.69 -12.59
C SER A 111 15.55 -9.62 -12.44
N ASP A 112 16.30 -9.70 -13.55
CA ASP A 112 17.75 -9.63 -13.51
C ASP A 112 18.29 -8.19 -13.41
N TYR A 113 17.64 -7.21 -14.05
CA TYR A 113 18.12 -5.82 -14.10
C TYR A 113 17.44 -4.87 -13.11
N GLU A 114 16.19 -5.14 -12.73
CA GLU A 114 15.40 -4.34 -11.80
C GLU A 114 14.68 -5.27 -10.81
N PRO A 115 15.42 -5.98 -9.94
CA PRO A 115 14.83 -6.95 -9.03
C PRO A 115 13.91 -6.28 -8.01
N VAL A 116 12.93 -7.04 -7.54
CA VAL A 116 12.14 -6.69 -6.37
C VAL A 116 12.71 -7.35 -5.12
N TYR A 117 12.28 -6.86 -3.96
CA TYR A 117 12.74 -7.33 -2.67
C TYR A 117 11.54 -7.73 -1.83
N PHE A 118 11.67 -8.81 -1.08
CA PHE A 118 10.68 -9.22 -0.09
C PHE A 118 11.09 -8.72 1.29
N ILE A 119 10.34 -7.75 1.80
CA ILE A 119 10.55 -7.20 3.15
C ILE A 119 9.66 -7.98 4.11
N VAL A 120 10.24 -8.96 4.78
CA VAL A 120 9.51 -9.84 5.68
C VAL A 120 9.31 -9.17 7.04
N PHE A 121 8.10 -9.18 7.54
CA PHE A 121 7.77 -8.58 8.83
C PHE A 121 7.06 -9.55 9.79
N ASP A 122 6.69 -10.74 9.37
CA ASP A 122 6.15 -11.78 10.25
C ASP A 122 6.44 -13.19 9.71
N ILE A 123 6.34 -14.19 10.57
CA ILE A 123 6.40 -15.60 10.24
C ILE A 123 5.20 -16.31 10.87
N LEU A 124 4.45 -17.06 10.06
CA LEU A 124 3.19 -17.66 10.47
C LEU A 124 3.28 -19.16 10.69
N TYR A 125 4.29 -19.78 10.13
CA TYR A 125 4.51 -21.22 10.19
C TYR A 125 6.00 -21.53 10.13
N GLU A 126 6.49 -22.45 10.97
CA GLU A 126 7.82 -23.05 10.91
C GLU A 126 7.70 -24.50 11.44
N GLY A 127 7.39 -25.44 10.53
CA GLY A 127 7.09 -26.82 10.91
C GLY A 127 5.79 -26.98 11.72
N THR A 128 5.29 -25.91 12.31
CA THR A 128 4.04 -25.83 13.07
C THR A 128 3.39 -24.44 12.92
N ASP A 129 2.10 -24.34 13.24
CA ASP A 129 1.35 -23.09 13.20
C ASP A 129 1.78 -22.17 14.35
N LEU A 130 2.29 -20.98 14.00
CA LEU A 130 2.77 -19.95 14.94
C LEU A 130 1.75 -18.83 15.17
N THR A 131 0.59 -18.88 14.54
CA THR A 131 -0.36 -17.74 14.55
C THR A 131 -0.92 -17.42 15.95
N ASN A 132 -0.93 -18.37 16.87
CA ASN A 132 -1.34 -18.15 18.25
C ASN A 132 -0.24 -17.60 19.16
N MET A 133 1.01 -17.57 18.70
CA MET A 133 2.12 -17.02 19.47
C MET A 133 2.07 -15.49 19.48
N SER A 134 2.74 -14.87 20.45
CA SER A 134 2.92 -13.42 20.48
C SER A 134 3.74 -12.94 19.28
N LEU A 135 3.54 -11.69 18.85
CA LEU A 135 4.35 -11.09 17.77
C LEU A 135 5.84 -11.12 18.08
N VAL A 136 6.23 -10.88 19.35
CA VAL A 136 7.64 -10.87 19.76
C VAL A 136 8.25 -12.25 19.59
N ASP A 137 7.54 -13.31 19.96
CA ASP A 137 8.03 -14.68 19.79
C ASP A 137 8.19 -15.04 18.32
N ARG A 138 7.21 -14.69 17.47
CA ARG A 138 7.34 -14.88 16.01
C ARG A 138 8.49 -14.08 15.43
N LYS A 139 8.73 -12.83 15.88
CA LYS A 139 9.89 -12.03 15.48
C LYS A 139 11.21 -12.67 15.92
N ASN A 140 11.26 -13.30 17.09
CA ASN A 140 12.46 -14.01 17.56
C ASN A 140 12.75 -15.25 16.69
N ILE A 141 11.73 -15.98 16.28
CA ILE A 141 11.85 -17.06 15.30
C ILE A 141 12.38 -16.51 13.96
N LEU A 142 11.79 -15.42 13.47
CA LEU A 142 12.18 -14.80 12.20
C LEU A 142 13.65 -14.34 12.18
N LYS A 143 14.24 -13.97 13.33
CA LYS A 143 15.65 -13.56 13.45
C LYS A 143 16.64 -14.66 13.03
N LYS A 144 16.24 -15.94 13.07
CA LYS A 144 17.09 -17.07 12.64
C LYS A 144 17.42 -17.02 11.14
N TYR A 145 16.54 -16.43 10.34
CA TYR A 145 16.72 -16.30 8.89
C TYR A 145 17.62 -15.11 8.60
N LYS A 146 18.70 -15.34 7.85
CA LYS A 146 19.61 -14.26 7.44
C LYS A 146 19.01 -13.44 6.30
N ASP A 147 19.31 -12.15 6.28
CA ASP A 147 19.02 -11.32 5.11
C ASP A 147 19.83 -11.84 3.91
N SER A 148 19.25 -11.77 2.71
CA SER A 148 19.86 -12.22 1.47
C SER A 148 19.62 -11.22 0.34
N GLU A 149 19.99 -11.56 -0.91
CA GLU A 149 19.86 -10.66 -2.05
C GLU A 149 18.45 -10.06 -2.24
N CYS A 150 17.42 -10.88 -2.00
CA CYS A 150 16.03 -10.46 -2.20
C CYS A 150 15.16 -10.54 -0.93
N PHE A 151 15.73 -10.94 0.22
CA PHE A 151 15.00 -11.16 1.46
C PHE A 151 15.57 -10.32 2.58
N TYR A 152 14.79 -9.37 3.10
CA TYR A 152 15.21 -8.49 4.18
C TYR A 152 14.17 -8.46 5.30
N LYS A 153 14.64 -8.57 6.54
CA LYS A 153 13.77 -8.38 7.70
C LYS A 153 13.40 -6.92 7.89
N CYS A 154 12.11 -6.67 8.04
CA CYS A 154 11.61 -5.34 8.38
C CYS A 154 12.17 -4.91 9.74
N LYS A 155 12.94 -3.83 9.76
CA LYS A 155 13.44 -3.20 10.99
C LYS A 155 12.29 -2.53 11.74
N TYR A 156 12.35 -2.59 13.05
CA TYR A 156 11.38 -1.92 13.92
C TYR A 156 12.10 -1.14 15.03
N ILE A 157 11.40 -0.21 15.62
CA ILE A 157 11.80 0.45 16.87
C ILE A 157 10.78 0.16 17.95
N ASP A 158 11.25 0.08 19.19
CA ASP A 158 10.40 -0.08 20.35
C ASP A 158 9.90 1.29 20.85
N ASN A 159 8.64 1.34 21.30
CA ASN A 159 8.05 2.42 22.09
C ASN A 159 7.86 3.77 21.36
N ASN A 160 8.76 4.17 20.45
CA ASN A 160 8.89 5.55 19.91
C ASN A 160 8.27 5.71 18.51
N GLY A 161 6.97 5.48 18.38
CA GLY A 161 6.27 5.60 17.08
C GLY A 161 6.24 7.02 16.51
N ILE A 162 6.18 8.05 17.38
CA ILE A 162 6.19 9.46 16.94
C ILE A 162 7.54 9.81 16.30
N GLU A 163 8.66 9.37 16.89
CA GLU A 163 9.99 9.61 16.33
C GLU A 163 10.14 8.95 14.95
N LEU A 164 9.74 7.68 14.84
CA LEU A 164 9.76 6.99 13.54
C LEU A 164 8.89 7.71 12.52
N PHE A 165 7.67 8.11 12.90
CA PHE A 165 6.76 8.80 11.99
C PHE A 165 7.34 10.13 11.50
N ASN A 166 8.03 10.89 12.35
CA ASN A 166 8.70 12.13 11.95
C ASN A 166 9.82 11.87 10.94
N LYS A 167 10.61 10.80 11.12
CA LYS A 167 11.62 10.37 10.14
C LYS A 167 10.99 9.97 8.80
N ILE A 168 9.88 9.23 8.83
CA ILE A 168 9.09 8.84 7.66
C ILE A 168 8.55 10.07 6.92
N LYS A 169 8.01 11.04 7.66
CA LYS A 169 7.48 12.30 7.09
C LYS A 169 8.58 13.12 6.42
N LYS A 170 9.74 13.27 7.07
CA LYS A 170 10.91 13.99 6.52
C LYS A 170 11.39 13.39 5.19
N ASN A 171 11.33 12.06 5.06
CA ASN A 171 11.75 11.35 3.85
C ASN A 171 10.60 11.11 2.85
N ASN A 172 9.43 11.71 3.05
CA ASN A 172 8.25 11.54 2.19
C ASN A 172 7.81 10.09 1.95
N LEU A 173 8.02 9.20 2.94
CA LEU A 173 7.60 7.80 2.87
C LEU A 173 6.12 7.66 3.28
N GLU A 174 5.53 6.47 3.03
CA GLU A 174 4.09 6.22 3.12
C GLU A 174 3.50 6.35 4.53
N GLY A 175 4.26 5.94 5.56
CA GLY A 175 3.79 5.93 6.94
C GLY A 175 4.49 4.89 7.80
N ILE A 176 3.86 4.54 8.91
CA ILE A 176 4.30 3.50 9.83
C ILE A 176 3.20 2.47 10.12
N VAL A 177 3.62 1.31 10.63
CA VAL A 177 2.73 0.29 11.19
C VAL A 177 3.12 0.06 12.65
N ALA A 178 2.19 0.32 13.56
CA ALA A 178 2.29 -0.06 14.97
C ALA A 178 1.74 -1.47 15.15
N LYS A 179 2.48 -2.36 15.81
CA LYS A 179 2.10 -3.75 16.06
C LYS A 179 2.21 -4.06 17.53
N LYS A 180 1.14 -4.57 18.13
CA LYS A 180 1.10 -4.92 19.55
C LYS A 180 1.98 -6.15 19.80
N LYS A 181 2.88 -6.06 20.80
CA LYS A 181 3.94 -7.03 21.08
C LYS A 181 3.42 -8.43 21.43
N ASP A 182 2.37 -8.48 22.24
CA ASP A 182 1.76 -9.71 22.73
C ASP A 182 0.67 -10.30 21.83
N ALA A 183 0.42 -9.66 20.67
CA ALA A 183 -0.71 -10.03 19.83
C ALA A 183 -0.48 -11.31 19.03
N PRO A 184 -1.49 -12.21 18.98
CA PRO A 184 -1.55 -13.29 18.02
C PRO A 184 -1.78 -12.75 16.59
N TYR A 185 -1.56 -13.58 15.60
CA TYR A 185 -1.83 -13.28 14.21
C TYR A 185 -3.25 -13.75 13.81
N LEU A 186 -4.13 -12.82 13.50
CA LEU A 186 -5.55 -13.10 13.23
C LEU A 186 -5.79 -13.23 11.71
N ILE A 187 -5.68 -14.44 11.19
CA ILE A 187 -5.96 -14.77 9.78
C ILE A 187 -7.35 -14.27 9.38
N ASN A 188 -7.49 -13.72 8.16
CA ASN A 188 -8.74 -13.22 7.57
C ASN A 188 -9.40 -12.06 8.33
N LYS A 189 -8.79 -11.53 9.38
CA LYS A 189 -9.41 -10.50 10.23
C LYS A 189 -8.69 -9.16 10.13
N ARG A 190 -9.44 -8.09 10.33
CA ARG A 190 -8.91 -6.75 10.66
C ARG A 190 -8.87 -6.61 12.17
N SER A 191 -7.76 -6.14 12.71
CA SER A 191 -7.56 -6.03 14.16
C SER A 191 -6.90 -4.72 14.54
N ASP A 192 -7.21 -4.25 15.74
CA ASP A 192 -6.58 -3.12 16.43
C ASP A 192 -5.16 -3.45 16.89
N ASN A 193 -4.81 -4.74 16.93
CA ASN A 193 -3.46 -5.17 17.27
C ASN A 193 -2.40 -4.65 16.28
N TYR A 194 -2.81 -4.45 15.02
CA TYR A 194 -1.95 -3.90 13.97
C TYR A 194 -2.59 -2.65 13.39
N ILE A 195 -1.90 -1.51 13.53
CA ILE A 195 -2.42 -0.19 13.23
C ILE A 195 -1.51 0.49 12.20
N LYS A 196 -2.07 0.94 11.09
CA LYS A 196 -1.35 1.76 10.12
C LYS A 196 -1.60 3.24 10.36
N ILE A 197 -0.55 4.04 10.26
CA ILE A 197 -0.57 5.49 10.39
C ILE A 197 0.11 6.04 9.15
N LYS A 198 -0.67 6.65 8.27
CA LYS A 198 -0.20 7.15 6.98
C LYS A 198 0.31 8.57 7.06
N ASN A 199 1.33 8.89 6.31
CA ASN A 199 1.82 10.25 6.11
C ASN A 199 0.94 10.97 5.07
N ILE A 200 -0.25 11.37 5.51
CA ILE A 200 -1.22 12.07 4.66
C ILE A 200 -0.80 13.52 4.50
N LYS A 201 -0.75 13.97 3.25
CA LYS A 201 -0.59 15.37 2.85
C LYS A 201 -1.96 15.96 2.53
N ASP A 202 -2.08 17.26 2.59
CA ASP A 202 -3.25 17.99 2.14
C ASP A 202 -2.85 19.11 1.17
N GLY A 203 -3.78 19.51 0.33
CA GLY A 203 -3.60 20.59 -0.62
C GLY A 203 -4.90 21.07 -1.20
N GLU A 204 -4.91 22.34 -1.62
CA GLU A 204 -6.05 22.96 -2.27
C GLU A 204 -5.98 22.78 -3.79
N PHE A 205 -7.12 22.41 -4.38
CA PHE A 205 -7.24 22.20 -5.80
C PHE A 205 -8.52 22.82 -6.35
N TYR A 206 -8.47 23.31 -7.58
CA TYR A 206 -9.63 23.75 -8.31
C TYR A 206 -10.48 22.54 -8.73
N VAL A 207 -11.81 22.71 -8.68
CA VAL A 207 -12.76 21.75 -9.26
C VAL A 207 -13.09 22.23 -10.67
N CYS A 208 -12.58 21.52 -11.67
CA CYS A 208 -12.73 21.89 -13.08
C CYS A 208 -13.81 21.08 -13.81
N GLY A 209 -14.43 20.11 -13.12
CA GLY A 209 -15.47 19.30 -13.69
C GLY A 209 -15.85 18.10 -12.84
N TYR A 210 -16.68 17.24 -13.40
CA TYR A 210 -17.09 16.02 -12.73
C TYR A 210 -17.49 14.92 -13.72
N SER A 211 -17.48 13.67 -13.26
CA SER A 211 -18.11 12.54 -13.93
C SER A 211 -19.10 11.85 -12.99
N ASN A 212 -20.20 11.35 -13.53
CA ASN A 212 -21.19 10.62 -12.74
C ASN A 212 -20.63 9.23 -12.37
N ASN A 213 -20.87 8.83 -11.14
CA ASN A 213 -20.58 7.46 -10.69
C ASN A 213 -21.81 6.58 -10.91
N LYS A 214 -21.62 5.26 -10.95
CA LYS A 214 -22.73 4.28 -11.08
C LYS A 214 -23.73 4.37 -9.93
N ASP A 215 -23.24 4.75 -8.72
CA ASP A 215 -24.10 5.05 -7.58
C ASP A 215 -24.60 6.50 -7.69
N ASN A 216 -25.84 6.77 -7.96
CA ASN A 216 -26.40 8.14 -8.11
C ASN A 216 -26.16 9.06 -6.89
N ASN A 217 -25.53 8.55 -5.83
CA ASN A 217 -25.25 9.26 -4.56
C ASN A 217 -23.85 9.89 -4.50
N SER A 218 -23.09 9.83 -5.58
CA SER A 218 -21.76 10.44 -5.65
C SER A 218 -21.38 10.82 -7.08
N ILE A 219 -20.42 11.74 -7.18
CA ILE A 219 -19.71 12.09 -8.42
C ILE A 219 -18.22 11.97 -8.19
N SER A 220 -17.46 11.84 -9.26
CA SER A 220 -16.01 12.02 -9.22
C SER A 220 -15.70 13.43 -9.71
N ILE A 221 -15.21 14.31 -8.81
CA ILE A 221 -14.79 15.66 -9.16
C ILE A 221 -13.39 15.63 -9.74
N ILE A 222 -13.17 16.43 -10.78
CA ILE A 222 -11.93 16.57 -11.51
C ILE A 222 -11.13 17.70 -10.88
N LEU A 223 -9.93 17.37 -10.41
CA LEU A 223 -9.05 18.28 -9.70
C LEU A 223 -7.97 18.81 -10.64
N CYS A 224 -7.73 20.12 -10.55
CA CYS A 224 -6.69 20.78 -11.32
C CYS A 224 -5.86 21.71 -10.44
N LYS A 225 -4.61 21.90 -10.85
CA LYS A 225 -3.77 23.02 -10.44
C LYS A 225 -3.76 24.08 -11.53
N LYS A 226 -3.85 25.36 -11.15
CA LYS A 226 -3.62 26.47 -12.07
C LYS A 226 -2.12 26.67 -12.22
N ALA A 227 -1.62 26.63 -13.46
CA ALA A 227 -0.23 26.89 -13.83
C ALA A 227 -0.24 27.96 -14.93
N LYS A 228 0.16 29.20 -14.59
CA LYS A 228 0.01 30.37 -15.46
C LYS A 228 -1.47 30.52 -15.86
N ASP A 229 -1.79 30.41 -17.13
CA ASP A 229 -3.15 30.54 -17.70
C ASP A 229 -3.85 29.21 -17.93
N GLU A 230 -3.20 28.10 -17.62
CA GLU A 230 -3.72 26.74 -17.83
C GLU A 230 -4.16 26.06 -16.55
N PHE A 231 -5.12 25.14 -16.67
CA PHE A 231 -5.54 24.21 -15.62
C PHE A 231 -5.05 22.81 -15.94
N LEU A 232 -4.05 22.37 -15.18
CA LEU A 232 -3.45 21.05 -15.35
C LEU A 232 -4.19 20.02 -14.50
N TYR A 233 -4.62 18.93 -15.11
CA TYR A 233 -5.22 17.80 -14.40
C TYR A 233 -4.25 17.19 -13.38
N VAL A 234 -4.72 17.01 -12.13
CA VAL A 234 -3.91 16.40 -11.08
C VAL A 234 -4.57 15.15 -10.47
N GLY A 235 -5.82 14.88 -10.81
CA GLY A 235 -6.51 13.68 -10.32
C GLY A 235 -8.01 13.87 -10.19
N LYS A 236 -8.67 12.82 -9.73
CA LYS A 236 -10.09 12.83 -9.42
C LYS A 236 -10.36 12.25 -8.04
N VAL A 237 -11.35 12.78 -7.34
CA VAL A 237 -11.77 12.26 -6.04
C VAL A 237 -13.29 12.10 -5.97
N LYS A 238 -13.74 11.11 -5.21
CA LYS A 238 -15.16 10.87 -5.00
C LYS A 238 -15.75 11.95 -4.07
N LEU A 239 -16.83 12.58 -4.50
CA LEU A 239 -17.63 13.53 -3.72
C LEU A 239 -19.03 12.94 -3.51
N SER A 240 -19.39 12.70 -2.25
CA SER A 240 -20.72 12.20 -1.88
C SER A 240 -21.76 13.31 -1.91
N SER A 241 -23.01 12.97 -2.23
CA SER A 241 -24.17 13.87 -2.23
C SER A 241 -24.47 14.51 -0.87
N LYS A 242 -23.91 13.99 0.21
CA LYS A 242 -24.03 14.61 1.56
C LYS A 242 -23.31 15.96 1.69
N TYR A 243 -22.35 16.26 0.82
CA TYR A 243 -21.62 17.53 0.84
C TYR A 243 -22.36 18.58 -0.02
N LYS A 244 -22.48 19.80 0.49
CA LYS A 244 -23.14 20.93 -0.22
C LYS A 244 -22.51 21.19 -1.59
N LEU A 245 -21.20 21.03 -1.70
CA LEU A 245 -20.44 21.21 -2.94
C LEU A 245 -20.94 20.30 -4.09
N PHE A 246 -21.48 19.11 -3.79
CA PHE A 246 -22.06 18.22 -4.79
C PHE A 246 -23.16 18.91 -5.63
N ASN A 247 -24.15 19.52 -4.94
CA ASN A 247 -25.26 20.22 -5.61
C ASN A 247 -24.80 21.53 -6.27
N LYS A 248 -23.83 22.22 -5.71
CA LYS A 248 -23.25 23.43 -6.31
C LYS A 248 -22.60 23.12 -7.66
N ILE A 249 -21.78 22.07 -7.73
CA ILE A 249 -21.09 21.65 -8.98
C ILE A 249 -22.10 21.22 -10.03
N LYS A 250 -23.08 20.38 -9.68
CA LYS A 250 -24.09 19.88 -10.64
C LYS A 250 -25.00 20.97 -11.23
N LYS A 251 -25.12 22.13 -10.59
CA LYS A 251 -25.85 23.29 -11.10
C LYS A 251 -25.05 24.16 -12.06
N LEU A 252 -23.72 23.96 -12.16
CA LEU A 252 -22.91 24.73 -13.07
C LEU A 252 -23.18 24.35 -14.53
N LYS A 253 -23.10 25.37 -15.41
CA LYS A 253 -23.19 25.15 -16.85
C LYS A 253 -21.96 24.35 -17.33
N ILE A 254 -22.25 23.30 -18.10
CA ILE A 254 -21.20 22.52 -18.77
C ILE A 254 -20.63 23.42 -19.91
N ILE A 255 -19.32 23.44 -20.03
CA ILE A 255 -18.58 24.24 -21.01
C ILE A 255 -17.60 23.35 -21.77
N ASN A 256 -17.00 23.87 -22.83
CA ASN A 256 -15.93 23.17 -23.56
C ASN A 256 -14.73 22.90 -22.65
N ASN A 257 -14.08 21.77 -22.87
CA ASN A 257 -12.93 21.38 -22.04
C ASN A 257 -11.74 22.34 -22.27
N TYR A 258 -11.21 22.86 -21.19
CA TYR A 258 -10.01 23.71 -21.13
C TYR A 258 -8.92 23.10 -20.25
N VAL A 259 -9.14 21.90 -19.72
CA VAL A 259 -8.21 21.20 -18.82
C VAL A 259 -7.19 20.44 -19.64
N VAL A 260 -5.92 20.65 -19.35
CA VAL A 260 -4.82 19.95 -20.00
C VAL A 260 -4.57 18.60 -19.32
N GLY A 261 -4.46 17.53 -20.11
CA GLY A 261 -4.11 16.19 -19.66
C GLY A 261 -5.28 15.26 -19.32
N TYR A 262 -6.54 15.74 -19.45
CA TYR A 262 -7.73 14.87 -19.26
C TYR A 262 -8.97 15.45 -19.97
N SER A 263 -9.81 14.59 -20.57
CA SER A 263 -10.96 15.03 -21.36
C SER A 263 -12.26 14.26 -21.14
N ASP A 264 -12.24 13.12 -20.45
CA ASP A 264 -13.44 12.27 -20.26
C ASP A 264 -14.24 12.68 -19.00
N PHE A 265 -14.88 13.89 -19.07
CA PHE A 265 -15.69 14.43 -17.97
C PHE A 265 -16.55 15.61 -18.43
N MET A 266 -17.52 16.00 -17.61
CA MET A 266 -18.31 17.22 -17.77
C MET A 266 -17.52 18.41 -17.21
N CYS A 267 -17.00 19.26 -18.11
CA CYS A 267 -16.19 20.41 -17.74
C CYS A 267 -17.08 21.57 -17.27
N VAL A 268 -16.66 22.25 -16.19
CA VAL A 268 -17.34 23.43 -15.64
C VAL A 268 -16.35 24.53 -15.31
N LYS A 269 -16.81 25.78 -15.13
CA LYS A 269 -15.93 26.87 -14.68
C LYS A 269 -15.30 26.54 -13.31
N PRO A 270 -13.99 26.80 -13.12
CA PRO A 270 -13.24 26.44 -11.91
C PRO A 270 -13.44 27.47 -10.79
N ILE A 271 -14.70 27.70 -10.42
CA ILE A 271 -15.07 28.71 -9.40
C ILE A 271 -15.00 28.17 -7.97
N TYR A 272 -14.95 26.83 -7.82
CA TYR A 272 -14.81 26.18 -6.52
C TYR A 272 -13.44 25.57 -6.35
N LYS A 273 -12.95 25.63 -5.10
CA LYS A 273 -11.78 24.89 -4.65
C LYS A 273 -12.18 23.91 -3.55
N CYS A 274 -11.37 22.91 -3.37
CA CYS A 274 -11.52 21.98 -2.26
C CYS A 274 -10.16 21.57 -1.69
N LEU A 275 -10.15 21.29 -0.39
CA LEU A 275 -9.03 20.66 0.30
C LEU A 275 -9.11 19.14 0.10
N VAL A 276 -8.02 18.55 -0.33
CA VAL A 276 -7.90 17.12 -0.61
C VAL A 276 -6.76 16.54 0.17
N ASN A 277 -7.01 15.45 0.88
CA ASN A 277 -5.98 14.62 1.47
C ASN A 277 -5.44 13.65 0.42
N TYR A 278 -4.11 13.47 0.35
CA TYR A 278 -3.46 12.54 -0.58
C TYR A 278 -2.15 11.99 0.00
N LEU A 279 -1.68 10.85 -0.51
CA LEU A 279 -0.41 10.27 -0.06
C LEU A 279 0.78 10.96 -0.73
N GLU A 280 0.75 11.06 -2.05
CA GLU A 280 1.85 11.61 -2.84
C GLU A 280 1.37 12.20 -4.16
N VAL A 281 2.24 12.94 -4.80
CA VAL A 281 2.11 13.34 -6.20
C VAL A 281 3.01 12.44 -7.03
N THR A 282 2.44 11.74 -8.00
CA THR A 282 3.19 10.84 -8.91
C THR A 282 4.16 11.62 -9.80
N LYS A 283 5.08 10.92 -10.48
CA LYS A 283 6.00 11.52 -11.47
C LYS A 283 5.25 12.30 -12.57
N ASN A 284 4.03 11.90 -12.89
CA ASN A 284 3.16 12.55 -13.88
C ASN A 284 2.33 13.71 -13.30
N GLY A 285 2.58 14.13 -12.05
CA GLY A 285 1.86 15.24 -11.41
C GLY A 285 0.48 14.87 -10.84
N HIS A 286 0.10 13.59 -10.81
CA HIS A 286 -1.21 13.14 -10.34
C HIS A 286 -1.21 12.80 -8.85
N LEU A 287 -2.32 13.12 -8.17
CA LEU A 287 -2.53 12.76 -6.78
C LEU A 287 -2.80 11.27 -6.63
N ARG A 288 -2.07 10.62 -5.73
CA ARG A 288 -2.29 9.23 -5.37
C ARG A 288 -3.11 9.13 -4.09
N HIS A 289 -4.15 8.29 -4.10
CA HIS A 289 -5.09 8.13 -2.97
C HIS A 289 -5.74 9.44 -2.50
N GLY A 290 -6.14 10.28 -3.45
CA GLY A 290 -6.87 11.51 -3.16
C GLY A 290 -8.22 11.24 -2.47
N ILE A 291 -8.51 11.98 -1.39
CA ILE A 291 -9.77 11.93 -0.65
C ILE A 291 -10.23 13.36 -0.42
N PHE A 292 -11.48 13.68 -0.84
CA PHE A 292 -12.10 14.96 -0.56
C PHE A 292 -12.22 15.18 0.96
N LYS A 293 -11.81 16.35 1.45
CA LYS A 293 -11.92 16.74 2.84
C LYS A 293 -13.03 17.76 3.05
N GLU A 294 -12.92 18.90 2.42
CA GLU A 294 -13.88 19.99 2.54
C GLU A 294 -13.80 20.96 1.35
N GLU A 295 -14.82 21.81 1.18
CA GLU A 295 -14.84 22.97 0.29
C GLU A 295 -14.04 24.11 0.95
N VAL A 296 -13.27 24.87 0.16
CA VAL A 296 -12.46 26.03 0.59
C VAL A 296 -13.04 27.31 0.00
#